data_66d5e68198b728a4a9801289787f9784
#
_entry.id   66d5e68198b728a4a9801289787f9784
#
_cell.length_a   1.000
_cell.length_b   1.000
_cell.length_c   1.000
_cell.angle_alpha   90.00
_cell.angle_beta   90.00
_cell.angle_gamma   90.00
#
_symmetry.space_group_name_H-M   'P 1'
#
loop_
_entity.id
_entity.type
_entity.pdbx_description
1 polymer ?
#
loop_
_entity_poly.entity_id
_entity_poly.type
_entity_poly.pdbx_seq_one_letter_code
_entity_poly.pdbx_strand_id
1 'polypeptide(L)'
;QLTAAARELRAELYSRSMFQWMNLVPGWQGDYFQPFVMQAFTTRELTVSGGGRTLRYLEDVVGNSVRPTEEFRLEGDAVFVGFGIHTDLWEWDDFKGTDLRDKIVIVRVNDPGSVDPGLFEGRMMTYFGRWRYKIEEAERQGARAILIIHTDASAGYGWHVVQNSWSGEQLYLPASLENDL
;
A
#
# COMPACT_ATOMS: atom_id res chain seq x y z
N GLN A 1 23.76 -8.84 23.16
CA GLN A 1 22.98 -8.18 22.09
C GLN A 1 22.18 -7.06 22.72
N LEU A 2 22.19 -5.86 22.11
CA LEU A 2 21.38 -4.73 22.54
C LEU A 2 19.90 -5.02 22.28
N THR A 3 19.02 -4.58 23.20
CA THR A 3 17.58 -4.60 22.99
C THR A 3 17.18 -3.70 21.80
N ALA A 4 15.98 -3.88 21.24
CA ALA A 4 15.47 -3.01 20.18
C ALA A 4 15.46 -1.54 20.60
N ALA A 5 14.92 -1.24 21.78
CA ALA A 5 14.92 0.11 22.36
C ALA A 5 16.31 0.73 22.50
N ALA A 6 17.32 -0.07 22.88
CA ALA A 6 18.69 0.42 22.97
C ALA A 6 19.33 0.72 21.60
N ARG A 7 18.91 0.03 20.55
CA ARG A 7 19.33 0.32 19.16
C ARG A 7 18.70 1.60 18.63
N GLU A 8 17.42 1.79 18.88
CA GLU A 8 16.68 3.00 18.51
C GLU A 8 17.26 4.22 19.17
N LEU A 9 17.45 4.19 20.50
CA LEU A 9 18.07 5.28 21.24
C LEU A 9 19.47 5.65 20.71
N ARG A 10 20.26 4.66 20.29
CA ARG A 10 21.57 4.93 19.68
C ARG A 10 21.46 5.62 18.33
N ALA A 11 20.48 5.24 17.50
CA ALA A 11 20.24 5.89 16.21
C ALA A 11 19.78 7.35 16.41
N GLU A 12 18.91 7.60 17.36
CA GLU A 12 18.47 8.95 17.72
C GLU A 12 19.65 9.82 18.20
N LEU A 13 20.43 9.34 19.16
CA LEU A 13 21.58 10.07 19.68
C LEU A 13 22.62 10.35 18.59
N TYR A 14 22.88 9.40 17.71
CA TYR A 14 23.77 9.59 16.57
C TYR A 14 23.25 10.67 15.63
N SER A 15 21.99 10.58 15.22
CA SER A 15 21.35 11.55 14.31
C SER A 15 21.35 12.96 14.90
N ARG A 16 20.99 13.09 16.18
CA ARG A 16 21.05 14.37 16.91
C ARG A 16 22.45 14.97 16.90
N SER A 17 23.46 14.15 17.23
CA SER A 17 24.87 14.60 17.23
C SER A 17 25.34 15.06 15.86
N MET A 18 24.93 14.35 14.80
CA MET A 18 25.26 14.73 13.42
C MET A 18 24.60 16.04 13.02
N PHE A 19 23.31 16.24 13.33
CA PHE A 19 22.61 17.49 13.06
C PHE A 19 23.23 18.68 13.80
N GLN A 20 23.61 18.49 15.07
CA GLN A 20 24.33 19.50 15.83
C GLN A 20 25.70 19.81 15.21
N TRP A 21 26.45 18.78 14.80
CA TRP A 21 27.75 18.96 14.16
C TRP A 21 27.63 19.71 12.84
N MET A 22 26.58 19.45 12.06
CA MET A 22 26.25 20.18 10.83
C MET A 22 25.69 21.59 11.07
N ASN A 23 25.56 22.00 12.31
CA ASN A 23 25.01 23.29 12.73
C ASN A 23 23.59 23.55 12.19
N LEU A 24 22.77 22.49 12.07
CA LEU A 24 21.38 22.61 11.68
C LEU A 24 20.53 23.18 12.84
N VAL A 25 19.51 23.94 12.49
CA VAL A 25 18.57 24.48 13.48
C VAL A 25 17.51 23.43 13.79
N PRO A 26 17.22 23.14 15.09
CA PRO A 26 16.13 22.24 15.45
C PRO A 26 14.78 22.71 14.90
N GLY A 27 14.05 21.82 14.22
CA GLY A 27 12.79 22.16 13.55
C GLY A 27 11.55 22.05 14.42
N TRP A 28 11.59 21.30 15.51
CA TRP A 28 10.44 21.04 16.37
C TRP A 28 10.66 21.52 17.79
N GLN A 29 10.00 22.62 18.19
CA GLN A 29 10.02 23.17 19.57
C GLN A 29 11.44 23.20 20.21
N GLY A 30 12.48 23.43 19.41
CA GLY A 30 13.86 23.42 19.87
C GLY A 30 14.51 22.03 19.93
N ASP A 31 13.85 21.00 19.43
CA ASP A 31 14.40 19.65 19.27
C ASP A 31 14.54 19.24 17.79
N TYR A 32 15.42 18.26 17.54
CA TYR A 32 15.61 17.65 16.22
C TYR A 32 14.60 16.53 15.94
N PHE A 33 13.87 16.07 16.96
CA PHE A 33 12.90 14.99 16.87
C PHE A 33 11.51 15.48 17.24
N GLN A 34 10.53 15.08 16.43
CA GLN A 34 9.13 15.29 16.70
C GLN A 34 8.52 13.97 17.18
N PRO A 35 8.22 13.80 18.46
CA PRO A 35 7.54 12.61 18.93
C PRO A 35 6.07 12.63 18.49
N PHE A 36 5.58 11.50 18.02
CA PHE A 36 4.17 11.29 17.72
C PHE A 36 3.76 9.85 18.03
N VAL A 37 2.47 9.65 18.26
CA VAL A 37 1.91 8.33 18.56
C VAL A 37 1.46 7.68 17.26
N MET A 38 1.79 6.40 17.08
CA MET A 38 1.29 5.57 15.99
C MET A 38 0.40 4.45 16.53
N GLN A 39 -0.58 4.06 15.75
CA GLN A 39 -1.38 2.88 16.03
C GLN A 39 -0.79 1.69 15.29
N ALA A 40 -0.63 0.58 15.99
CA ALA A 40 -0.08 -0.65 15.46
C ALA A 40 -1.17 -1.71 15.34
N PHE A 41 -1.26 -2.34 14.18
CA PHE A 41 -2.22 -3.42 13.89
C PHE A 41 -1.52 -4.58 13.22
N THR A 42 -1.97 -5.79 13.55
CA THR A 42 -1.51 -7.01 12.88
C THR A 42 -2.72 -7.79 12.41
N THR A 43 -2.80 -8.08 11.12
CA THR A 43 -3.81 -9.00 10.58
C THR A 43 -3.49 -10.40 11.07
N ARG A 44 -4.41 -11.00 11.81
CA ARG A 44 -4.27 -12.37 12.35
C ARG A 44 -4.86 -13.41 11.40
N GLU A 45 -5.98 -13.07 10.82
CA GLU A 45 -6.72 -13.92 9.89
C GLU A 45 -7.26 -13.09 8.73
N LEU A 46 -7.24 -13.66 7.53
CA LEU A 46 -7.87 -13.10 6.35
C LEU A 46 -8.37 -14.25 5.48
N THR A 47 -9.64 -14.24 5.15
CA THR A 47 -10.22 -15.18 4.19
C THR A 47 -10.88 -14.41 3.07
N VAL A 48 -10.55 -14.74 1.84
CA VAL A 48 -11.19 -14.21 0.64
C VAL A 48 -11.78 -15.37 -0.13
N SER A 49 -13.08 -15.33 -0.39
CA SER A 49 -13.79 -16.39 -1.11
C SER A 49 -14.58 -15.79 -2.28
N GLY A 50 -14.54 -16.45 -3.42
CA GLY A 50 -15.27 -16.06 -4.60
C GLY A 50 -15.02 -17.00 -5.78
N GLY A 51 -15.96 -17.09 -6.73
CA GLY A 51 -15.82 -17.94 -7.91
C GLY A 51 -15.56 -19.42 -7.59
N GLY A 52 -16.06 -19.91 -6.46
CA GLY A 52 -15.85 -21.31 -6.00
C GLY A 52 -14.47 -21.57 -5.41
N ARG A 53 -13.68 -20.54 -5.12
CA ARG A 53 -12.34 -20.64 -4.52
C ARG A 53 -12.30 -19.91 -3.19
N THR A 54 -11.41 -20.38 -2.30
CA THR A 54 -11.06 -19.71 -1.05
C THR A 54 -9.56 -19.52 -1.01
N LEU A 55 -9.12 -18.29 -0.79
CA LEU A 55 -7.72 -17.89 -0.70
C LEU A 55 -7.30 -17.90 0.76
N ARG A 56 -6.11 -18.42 1.04
CA ARG A 56 -5.57 -18.58 2.40
C ARG A 56 -4.61 -17.43 2.71
N TYR A 57 -4.75 -16.88 3.89
CA TYR A 57 -3.88 -15.81 4.37
C TYR A 57 -2.40 -16.21 4.34
N LEU A 58 -1.57 -15.30 3.87
CA LEU A 58 -0.13 -15.41 3.62
C LEU A 58 0.25 -16.35 2.47
N GLU A 59 -0.50 -17.42 2.21
CA GLU A 59 -0.19 -18.32 1.11
C GLU A 59 -0.67 -17.77 -0.23
N ASP A 60 -1.95 -17.41 -0.30
CA ASP A 60 -2.61 -16.99 -1.54
C ASP A 60 -2.98 -15.50 -1.54
N VAL A 61 -3.13 -14.91 -0.36
CA VAL A 61 -3.56 -13.53 -0.19
C VAL A 61 -2.94 -12.90 1.06
N VAL A 62 -2.70 -11.61 0.97
CA VAL A 62 -2.40 -10.73 2.11
C VAL A 62 -3.31 -9.51 2.03
N GLY A 63 -3.49 -8.80 3.12
CA GLY A 63 -4.28 -7.57 3.13
C GLY A 63 -4.72 -7.15 4.51
N ASN A 64 -5.29 -5.96 4.55
CA ASN A 64 -5.89 -5.38 5.75
C ASN A 64 -6.99 -4.40 5.35
N SER A 65 -7.66 -3.84 6.33
CA SER A 65 -8.49 -2.65 6.14
C SER A 65 -7.59 -1.42 5.98
N VAL A 66 -7.95 -0.50 5.09
CA VAL A 66 -7.29 0.82 4.96
C VAL A 66 -7.41 1.60 6.27
N ARG A 67 -8.54 1.45 6.97
CA ARG A 67 -8.73 2.00 8.32
C ARG A 67 -8.59 0.90 9.34
N PRO A 68 -7.76 1.10 10.38
CA PRO A 68 -7.62 0.12 11.44
C PRO A 68 -8.97 -0.25 12.07
N THR A 69 -9.26 -1.54 12.11
CA THR A 69 -10.48 -2.10 12.72
C THR A 69 -10.17 -3.47 13.30
N GLU A 70 -10.84 -3.82 14.39
CA GLU A 70 -10.66 -5.12 15.02
C GLU A 70 -11.18 -6.26 14.14
N GLU A 71 -12.26 -6.02 13.41
CA GLU A 71 -12.88 -7.00 12.52
C GLU A 71 -13.60 -6.27 11.38
N PHE A 72 -13.57 -6.85 10.18
CA PHE A 72 -14.40 -6.40 9.08
C PHE A 72 -14.88 -7.59 8.24
N ARG A 73 -16.08 -7.45 7.68
CA ARG A 73 -16.61 -8.36 6.69
C ARG A 73 -17.16 -7.55 5.51
N LEU A 74 -16.84 -8.00 4.32
CA LEU A 74 -17.25 -7.34 3.12
C LEU A 74 -17.71 -8.37 2.09
N GLU A 75 -18.88 -8.13 1.48
CA GLU A 75 -19.43 -8.93 0.40
C GLU A 75 -19.86 -8.01 -0.73
N GLY A 76 -19.68 -8.42 -1.97
CA GLY A 76 -20.05 -7.66 -3.15
C GLY A 76 -19.63 -8.32 -4.44
N ASP A 77 -20.12 -7.76 -5.54
CA ASP A 77 -19.72 -8.20 -6.87
C ASP A 77 -18.26 -7.78 -7.13
N ALA A 78 -17.50 -8.68 -7.73
CA ALA A 78 -16.12 -8.42 -8.11
C ALA A 78 -16.04 -8.09 -9.62
N VAL A 79 -15.33 -7.00 -9.97
CA VAL A 79 -15.15 -6.53 -11.33
C VAL A 79 -13.67 -6.43 -11.67
N PHE A 80 -13.24 -7.14 -12.70
CA PHE A 80 -11.87 -7.04 -13.20
C PHE A 80 -11.76 -5.89 -14.20
N VAL A 81 -10.85 -4.94 -13.95
CA VAL A 81 -10.65 -3.73 -14.75
C VAL A 81 -9.18 -3.59 -15.21
N GLY A 82 -8.61 -4.68 -15.69
CA GLY A 82 -7.27 -4.63 -16.28
C GLY A 82 -6.19 -4.19 -15.29
N PHE A 83 -5.50 -3.12 -15.60
CA PHE A 83 -4.51 -2.50 -14.70
C PHE A 83 -5.14 -1.49 -13.74
N GLY A 84 -6.40 -1.12 -13.91
CA GLY A 84 -7.09 -0.14 -13.08
C GLY A 84 -6.45 1.25 -13.17
N ILE A 85 -6.20 1.71 -14.37
CA ILE A 85 -5.58 3.01 -14.66
C ILE A 85 -6.56 3.89 -15.41
N HIS A 86 -6.66 5.14 -14.96
CA HIS A 86 -7.29 6.23 -15.68
C HIS A 86 -6.32 7.42 -15.72
N THR A 87 -5.94 7.87 -16.90
CA THR A 87 -5.00 8.99 -17.05
C THR A 87 -5.08 9.63 -18.43
N ASP A 88 -5.16 10.95 -18.46
CA ASP A 88 -5.10 11.74 -19.69
C ASP A 88 -3.70 11.76 -20.31
N LEU A 89 -2.65 11.57 -19.48
CA LEU A 89 -1.26 11.59 -19.94
C LEU A 89 -0.97 10.55 -21.03
N TRP A 90 -1.63 9.39 -20.95
CA TRP A 90 -1.46 8.28 -21.89
C TRP A 90 -2.76 8.00 -22.66
N GLU A 91 -3.77 8.86 -22.54
CA GLU A 91 -5.12 8.65 -23.11
C GLU A 91 -5.66 7.24 -22.77
N TRP A 92 -5.45 6.82 -21.50
CA TRP A 92 -5.75 5.47 -21.04
C TRP A 92 -6.88 5.44 -20.01
N ASP A 93 -7.87 4.58 -20.27
CA ASP A 93 -8.99 4.33 -19.36
C ASP A 93 -9.35 2.85 -19.33
N ASP A 94 -8.98 2.17 -18.24
CA ASP A 94 -9.34 0.76 -18.01
C ASP A 94 -10.81 0.62 -17.56
N PHE A 95 -11.41 1.67 -17.02
CA PHE A 95 -12.74 1.62 -16.42
C PHE A 95 -13.85 1.75 -17.46
N LYS A 96 -13.65 2.52 -18.53
CA LYS A 96 -14.57 2.68 -19.68
C LYS A 96 -16.01 2.99 -19.27
N GLY A 97 -16.18 3.82 -18.23
CA GLY A 97 -17.47 4.20 -17.71
C GLY A 97 -18.20 3.12 -16.89
N THR A 98 -17.51 2.04 -16.50
CA THR A 98 -18.07 1.00 -15.61
C THR A 98 -18.35 1.59 -14.22
N ASP A 99 -19.57 1.42 -13.72
CA ASP A 99 -19.90 1.82 -12.36
C ASP A 99 -19.28 0.86 -11.33
N LEU A 100 -18.31 1.33 -10.58
CA LEU A 100 -17.59 0.57 -9.57
C LEU A 100 -18.02 0.89 -8.14
N ARG A 101 -19.01 1.75 -7.95
CA ARG A 101 -19.54 2.08 -6.63
C ARG A 101 -20.00 0.81 -5.92
N ASP A 102 -19.53 0.66 -4.68
CA ASP A 102 -19.81 -0.49 -3.84
C ASP A 102 -19.32 -1.85 -4.37
N LYS A 103 -18.49 -1.89 -5.42
CA LYS A 103 -17.92 -3.11 -5.98
C LYS A 103 -16.57 -3.46 -5.34
N ILE A 104 -16.16 -4.71 -5.52
CA ILE A 104 -14.80 -5.19 -5.27
C ILE A 104 -14.05 -5.12 -6.59
N VAL A 105 -13.06 -4.25 -6.69
CA VAL A 105 -12.28 -4.09 -7.92
C VAL A 105 -11.11 -5.04 -7.93
N ILE A 106 -10.90 -5.73 -9.04
CA ILE A 106 -9.74 -6.60 -9.25
C ILE A 106 -8.86 -5.96 -10.33
N VAL A 107 -7.58 -5.74 -10.01
CA VAL A 107 -6.60 -5.14 -10.92
C VAL A 107 -5.32 -5.94 -10.98
N ARG A 108 -4.51 -5.71 -11.99
CA ARG A 108 -3.14 -6.24 -12.07
C ARG A 108 -2.17 -5.22 -11.50
N VAL A 109 -1.12 -5.69 -10.81
CA VAL A 109 0.03 -4.84 -10.47
C VAL A 109 0.76 -4.44 -11.75
N ASN A 110 1.52 -3.33 -11.69
CA ASN A 110 2.20 -2.72 -12.82
C ASN A 110 1.23 -1.96 -13.75
N ASP A 111 1.70 -1.61 -14.93
CA ASP A 111 1.01 -0.88 -15.98
C ASP A 111 1.10 -1.61 -17.33
N PRO A 112 0.38 -1.15 -18.37
CA PRO A 112 0.37 -1.79 -19.68
C PRO A 112 1.75 -1.98 -20.32
N GLY A 113 2.73 -1.12 -20.03
CA GLY A 113 4.10 -1.25 -20.52
C GLY A 113 4.78 -2.56 -20.09
N SER A 114 4.32 -3.18 -19.00
CA SER A 114 4.83 -4.49 -18.54
C SER A 114 4.47 -5.65 -19.47
N VAL A 115 3.42 -5.52 -20.27
CA VAL A 115 2.97 -6.52 -21.25
C VAL A 115 3.27 -6.12 -22.70
N ASP A 116 3.16 -4.83 -22.99
CA ASP A 116 3.50 -4.24 -24.29
C ASP A 116 4.48 -3.08 -24.09
N PRO A 117 5.78 -3.30 -24.40
CA PRO A 117 6.79 -2.25 -24.24
C PRO A 117 6.59 -1.00 -25.12
N GLY A 118 5.65 -1.01 -26.04
CA GLY A 118 5.25 0.16 -26.83
C GLY A 118 4.29 1.10 -26.08
N LEU A 119 3.80 0.70 -24.91
CA LEU A 119 2.87 1.46 -24.10
C LEU A 119 3.58 2.06 -22.88
N PHE A 120 3.05 3.18 -22.38
CA PHE A 120 3.59 3.88 -21.21
C PHE A 120 5.11 4.13 -21.32
N GLU A 121 5.88 3.83 -20.25
CA GLU A 121 7.34 3.88 -20.24
C GLU A 121 7.99 2.52 -20.57
N GLY A 122 7.29 1.68 -21.32
CA GLY A 122 7.74 0.36 -21.66
C GLY A 122 7.89 -0.53 -20.41
N ARG A 123 9.06 -1.17 -20.27
CA ARG A 123 9.30 -2.07 -19.11
C ARG A 123 9.51 -1.38 -17.78
N MET A 124 9.71 -0.05 -17.78
CA MET A 124 9.83 0.71 -16.53
C MET A 124 8.44 0.94 -15.94
N MET A 125 8.24 0.45 -14.72
CA MET A 125 6.99 0.70 -13.99
C MET A 125 6.82 2.19 -13.72
N THR A 126 5.75 2.77 -14.25
CA THR A 126 5.36 4.15 -13.94
C THR A 126 4.72 4.27 -12.56
N TYR A 127 4.39 5.49 -12.14
CA TYR A 127 3.59 5.73 -10.93
C TYR A 127 2.25 4.99 -10.98
N PHE A 128 1.62 4.91 -12.15
CA PHE A 128 0.34 4.23 -12.36
C PHE A 128 0.40 2.71 -12.10
N GLY A 129 1.56 2.10 -12.21
CA GLY A 129 1.78 0.67 -11.91
C GLY A 129 1.88 0.35 -10.43
N ARG A 130 2.05 1.35 -9.55
CA ARG A 130 2.31 1.15 -8.12
C ARG A 130 1.04 0.85 -7.33
N TRP A 131 1.16 0.06 -6.29
CA TRP A 131 0.05 -0.32 -5.40
C TRP A 131 -0.69 0.89 -4.85
N ARG A 132 0.03 1.90 -4.41
CA ARG A 132 -0.55 3.13 -3.89
C ARG A 132 -1.51 3.76 -4.88
N TYR A 133 -1.08 3.95 -6.13
CA TYR A 133 -1.96 4.48 -7.17
C TYR A 133 -3.22 3.62 -7.36
N LYS A 134 -3.07 2.27 -7.39
CA LYS A 134 -4.21 1.35 -7.55
C LYS A 134 -5.25 1.52 -6.44
N ILE A 135 -4.78 1.66 -5.19
CA ILE A 135 -5.66 1.84 -4.03
C ILE A 135 -6.36 3.20 -4.12
N GLU A 136 -5.62 4.27 -4.36
CA GLU A 136 -6.17 5.63 -4.49
C GLU A 136 -7.16 5.74 -5.67
N GLU A 137 -6.87 5.08 -6.79
CA GLU A 137 -7.77 5.09 -7.94
C GLU A 137 -9.05 4.29 -7.69
N ALA A 138 -8.95 3.12 -7.08
CA ALA A 138 -10.12 2.35 -6.69
C ALA A 138 -11.04 3.15 -5.73
N GLU A 139 -10.46 3.90 -4.80
CA GLU A 139 -11.20 4.80 -3.92
C GLU A 139 -11.89 5.93 -4.71
N ARG A 140 -11.18 6.59 -5.64
CA ARG A 140 -11.75 7.62 -6.52
C ARG A 140 -12.94 7.11 -7.35
N GLN A 141 -12.89 5.85 -7.75
CA GLN A 141 -13.99 5.17 -8.49
C GLN A 141 -15.13 4.70 -7.57
N GLY A 142 -15.02 4.90 -6.25
CA GLY A 142 -16.03 4.52 -5.25
C GLY A 142 -16.07 3.04 -4.91
N ALA A 143 -15.02 2.29 -5.21
CA ALA A 143 -14.92 0.87 -4.88
C ALA A 143 -14.88 0.64 -3.36
N ARG A 144 -15.48 -0.45 -2.88
CA ARG A 144 -15.45 -0.84 -1.46
C ARG A 144 -14.19 -1.59 -1.07
N ALA A 145 -13.60 -2.29 -2.02
CA ALA A 145 -12.35 -3.01 -1.83
C ALA A 145 -11.61 -3.16 -3.15
N ILE A 146 -10.31 -3.41 -3.04
CA ILE A 146 -9.46 -3.72 -4.18
C ILE A 146 -8.69 -5.01 -3.93
N LEU A 147 -8.61 -5.86 -4.95
CA LEU A 147 -7.74 -7.02 -5.02
C LEU A 147 -6.69 -6.78 -6.10
N ILE A 148 -5.42 -6.75 -5.71
CA ILE A 148 -4.31 -6.53 -6.65
C ILE A 148 -3.67 -7.89 -6.96
N ILE A 149 -3.77 -8.31 -8.21
CA ILE A 149 -3.14 -9.55 -8.69
C ILE A 149 -1.64 -9.32 -8.78
N HIS A 150 -0.89 -10.06 -7.97
CA HIS A 150 0.56 -10.09 -7.98
C HIS A 150 1.07 -11.26 -8.81
N THR A 151 2.06 -11.00 -9.67
CA THR A 151 2.93 -12.03 -10.23
C THR A 151 4.37 -11.57 -10.13
N ASP A 152 5.30 -12.48 -9.91
CA ASP A 152 6.72 -12.16 -9.77
C ASP A 152 7.25 -11.38 -10.98
N ALA A 153 6.80 -11.75 -12.17
CA ALA A 153 7.18 -11.07 -13.41
C ALA A 153 6.66 -9.65 -13.50
N SER A 154 5.40 -9.39 -13.10
CA SER A 154 4.80 -8.07 -13.19
C SER A 154 5.25 -7.13 -12.06
N ALA A 155 5.49 -7.67 -10.87
CA ALA A 155 5.94 -6.88 -9.73
C ALA A 155 7.45 -6.64 -9.71
N GLY A 156 8.23 -7.54 -10.33
CA GLY A 156 9.70 -7.51 -10.30
C GLY A 156 10.30 -8.12 -9.03
N TYR A 157 9.49 -8.74 -8.18
CA TYR A 157 9.90 -9.46 -6.96
C TYR A 157 8.91 -10.57 -6.61
N GLY A 158 9.39 -11.57 -5.88
CA GLY A 158 8.63 -12.76 -5.53
C GLY A 158 7.60 -12.55 -4.44
N TRP A 159 6.61 -13.44 -4.38
CA TRP A 159 5.52 -13.43 -3.40
C TRP A 159 6.01 -13.36 -1.94
N HIS A 160 7.15 -13.96 -1.62
CA HIS A 160 7.72 -13.92 -0.26
C HIS A 160 7.99 -12.48 0.25
N VAL A 161 8.28 -11.52 -0.64
CA VAL A 161 8.44 -10.11 -0.26
C VAL A 161 7.11 -9.54 0.21
N VAL A 162 6.03 -9.87 -0.50
CA VAL A 162 4.67 -9.47 -0.15
C VAL A 162 4.27 -10.09 1.21
N GLN A 163 4.48 -11.39 1.38
CA GLN A 163 4.22 -12.07 2.65
C GLN A 163 4.92 -11.39 3.82
N ASN A 164 6.23 -11.15 3.69
CA ASN A 164 7.02 -10.51 4.74
C ASN A 164 6.57 -9.08 5.07
N SER A 165 6.14 -8.33 4.06
CA SER A 165 5.67 -6.95 4.25
C SER A 165 4.32 -6.87 4.96
N TRP A 166 3.48 -7.91 4.85
CA TRP A 166 2.11 -7.90 5.36
C TRP A 166 1.85 -8.87 6.53
N SER A 167 2.83 -9.70 6.89
CA SER A 167 2.71 -10.66 7.99
C SER A 167 2.96 -10.08 9.37
N GLY A 168 3.52 -8.88 9.44
CA GLY A 168 3.92 -8.24 10.69
C GLY A 168 2.99 -7.10 11.10
N GLU A 169 3.45 -6.37 12.08
CA GLU A 169 2.80 -5.17 12.57
C GLU A 169 2.81 -4.07 11.52
N GLN A 170 1.65 -3.48 11.27
CA GLN A 170 1.45 -2.33 10.40
C GLN A 170 1.21 -1.10 11.25
N LEU A 171 1.89 0.00 10.91
CA LEU A 171 1.82 1.25 11.66
C LEU A 171 0.97 2.27 10.91
N TYR A 172 0.04 2.90 11.61
CA TYR A 172 -0.87 3.91 11.08
C TYR A 172 -0.78 5.19 11.90
N LEU A 173 -0.91 6.32 11.24
CA LEU A 173 -1.13 7.59 11.93
C LEU A 173 -2.56 7.62 12.48
N PRO A 174 -2.77 8.14 13.71
CA PRO A 174 -4.12 8.42 14.19
C PRO A 174 -4.84 9.39 13.25
N ALA A 175 -6.14 9.20 13.05
CA ALA A 175 -6.97 10.06 12.17
C ALA A 175 -6.90 11.55 12.54
N SER A 176 -6.59 11.88 13.80
CA SER A 176 -6.36 13.25 14.26
C SER A 176 -5.09 13.90 13.67
N LEU A 177 -4.14 13.11 13.20
CA LEU A 177 -2.89 13.60 12.58
C LEU A 177 -2.91 13.52 11.05
N GLU A 178 -3.84 12.75 10.44
CA GLU A 178 -3.96 12.64 8.98
C GLU A 178 -4.38 13.97 8.32
N ASN A 179 -5.05 14.85 9.09
CA ASN A 179 -5.50 16.15 8.59
C ASN A 179 -4.47 17.28 8.78
N ASP A 180 -3.35 17.02 9.45
CA ASP A 180 -2.32 18.01 9.77
C ASP A 180 -1.05 17.84 8.89
N LEU A 181 -1.05 16.90 7.96
CA LEU A 181 0.02 16.60 6.99
C LEU A 181 -0.41 16.87 5.56
#